data_238feae646e3df7fb09eb52c5d6410d2
#
_entry.id   238feae646e3df7fb09eb52c5d6410d2
#
_cell.length_a   1.000
_cell.length_b   1.000
_cell.length_c   1.000
_cell.angle_alpha   90.00
_cell.angle_beta   90.00
_cell.angle_gamma   90.00
#
_symmetry.space_group_name_H-M   'P 1'
#
loop_
_entity.id
_entity.type
_entity.pdbx_description
1 polymer ?
#
loop_
_entity_poly.entity_id
_entity_poly.type
_entity_poly.pdbx_seq_one_letter_code
_entity_poly.pdbx_strand_id
1 'polypeptide(L)'
;MYHSTSAVLPDAKILVAGSNTHDSYDMKAKYPTDMRVEKFSPPYLAPALQKFRPQIVEKLSQTELVYGKNFNIHFKLDDAADMSSIKVTMYPPPFTTHGYSEGQRMLILGLTSVAKETISAVAPSSGKLAPPGYYLIFVVHRGVPSKGLVLRDNELELLEMAETHRISPNQASRQKFNDPCGQDVINS
;
A
#
# COMPACT_ATOMS: atom_id res chain seq x y z
N MET A 1 -0.10 -24.21 -3.54
CA MET A 1 1.13 -24.43 -2.77
C MET A 1 0.83 -24.09 -1.32
N TYR A 2 1.15 -24.96 -0.41
CA TYR A 2 0.90 -24.80 1.02
C TYR A 2 2.05 -24.01 1.65
N HIS A 3 1.77 -23.05 2.54
CA HIS A 3 2.76 -22.16 3.12
C HIS A 3 3.63 -21.40 2.10
N SER A 4 3.07 -21.07 0.94
CA SER A 4 3.71 -20.16 -0.01
C SER A 4 3.28 -18.71 0.27
N THR A 5 4.02 -17.78 -0.30
CA THR A 5 3.70 -16.34 -0.28
C THR A 5 3.60 -15.78 -1.68
N SER A 6 2.80 -14.72 -1.84
CA SER A 6 2.77 -13.92 -3.06
C SER A 6 2.69 -12.44 -2.73
N ALA A 7 3.30 -11.61 -3.58
CA ALA A 7 3.39 -10.19 -3.36
C ALA A 7 3.40 -9.41 -4.68
N VAL A 8 2.66 -8.30 -4.74
CA VAL A 8 2.77 -7.35 -5.86
C VAL A 8 4.08 -6.58 -5.71
N LEU A 9 4.89 -6.60 -6.76
CA LEU A 9 6.15 -5.86 -6.83
C LEU A 9 5.97 -4.47 -7.45
N PRO A 10 6.90 -3.54 -7.21
CA PRO A 10 6.83 -2.20 -7.82
C PRO A 10 6.79 -2.20 -9.35
N ASP A 11 7.28 -3.24 -10.02
CA ASP A 11 7.17 -3.36 -11.48
C ASP A 11 5.83 -3.93 -11.97
N ALA A 12 4.88 -4.09 -11.04
CA ALA A 12 3.54 -4.67 -11.24
C ALA A 12 3.55 -6.17 -11.59
N LYS A 13 4.67 -6.86 -11.39
CA LYS A 13 4.73 -8.32 -11.41
C LYS A 13 4.37 -8.89 -10.06
N ILE A 14 4.15 -10.19 -10.02
CA ILE A 14 3.83 -10.92 -8.79
C ILE A 14 5.03 -11.79 -8.41
N LEU A 15 5.59 -11.54 -7.22
CA LEU A 15 6.50 -12.47 -6.57
C LEU A 15 5.69 -13.66 -6.07
N VAL A 16 6.19 -14.87 -6.32
CA VAL A 16 5.65 -16.10 -5.73
C VAL A 16 6.82 -16.89 -5.18
N ALA A 17 6.77 -17.28 -3.93
CA ALA A 17 7.89 -17.93 -3.29
C ALA A 17 7.44 -18.96 -2.25
N GLY A 18 8.28 -19.98 -2.10
CA GLY A 18 8.22 -20.97 -1.05
C GLY A 18 7.09 -21.96 -1.21
N SER A 19 7.17 -22.94 -0.44
CA SER A 19 6.16 -23.88 0.05
C SER A 19 6.87 -24.87 0.96
N ASN A 20 6.43 -25.00 2.20
CA ASN A 20 6.94 -26.03 3.10
C ASN A 20 5.79 -26.66 3.86
N THR A 21 5.65 -27.99 3.74
CA THR A 21 4.61 -28.77 4.41
C THR A 21 5.13 -29.50 5.66
N HIS A 22 6.38 -29.26 6.03
CA HIS A 22 7.10 -29.95 7.09
C HIS A 22 7.54 -29.00 8.19
N ASP A 23 7.81 -29.52 9.37
CA ASP A 23 8.34 -28.72 10.51
C ASP A 23 9.77 -28.23 10.25
N SER A 24 10.50 -28.92 9.38
CA SER A 24 11.83 -28.56 8.92
C SER A 24 11.94 -28.68 7.41
N TYR A 25 13.05 -28.26 6.82
CA TYR A 25 13.26 -28.43 5.39
C TYR A 25 13.50 -29.91 5.05
N ASP A 26 12.60 -30.48 4.24
CA ASP A 26 12.74 -31.84 3.71
C ASP A 26 12.64 -31.82 2.19
N MET A 27 13.79 -32.06 1.55
CA MET A 27 13.92 -32.09 0.08
C MET A 27 13.64 -33.46 -0.53
N LYS A 28 13.41 -34.49 0.30
CA LYS A 28 13.23 -35.88 -0.15
C LYS A 28 11.83 -36.42 0.11
N ALA A 29 11.01 -35.71 0.84
CA ALA A 29 9.63 -36.11 1.13
C ALA A 29 8.78 -36.18 -0.15
N LYS A 30 7.63 -36.85 -0.06
CA LYS A 30 6.64 -36.92 -1.14
C LYS A 30 6.23 -35.51 -1.65
N TYR A 31 6.14 -34.54 -0.76
CA TYR A 31 5.91 -33.12 -1.06
C TYR A 31 7.09 -32.32 -0.50
N PRO A 32 8.20 -32.22 -1.23
CA PRO A 32 9.42 -31.64 -0.72
C PRO A 32 9.26 -30.14 -0.46
N THR A 33 10.11 -29.60 0.41
CA THR A 33 10.23 -28.15 0.58
C THR A 33 10.60 -27.51 -0.75
N ASP A 34 9.82 -26.52 -1.17
CA ASP A 34 10.06 -25.75 -2.39
C ASP A 34 10.73 -24.41 -2.04
N MET A 35 12.00 -24.28 -2.46
CA MET A 35 12.83 -23.08 -2.23
C MET A 35 12.83 -22.11 -3.41
N ARG A 36 12.01 -22.37 -4.46
CA ARG A 36 11.99 -21.50 -5.64
C ARG A 36 11.36 -20.17 -5.34
N VAL A 37 11.90 -19.15 -5.98
CA VAL A 37 11.36 -17.80 -6.01
C VAL A 37 11.07 -17.46 -7.46
N GLU A 38 9.82 -17.19 -7.77
CA GLU A 38 9.34 -16.94 -9.13
C GLU A 38 8.78 -15.52 -9.23
N LYS A 39 8.90 -14.94 -10.42
CA LYS A 39 8.38 -13.61 -10.74
C LYS A 39 7.40 -13.75 -11.91
N PHE A 40 6.14 -13.87 -11.57
CA PHE A 40 5.06 -14.03 -12.53
C PHE A 40 4.73 -12.69 -13.21
N SER A 41 4.59 -12.70 -14.54
CA SER A 41 4.14 -11.55 -15.33
C SER A 41 2.66 -11.71 -15.65
N PRO A 42 1.76 -10.94 -15.04
CA PRO A 42 0.33 -11.01 -15.34
C PRO A 42 0.02 -10.58 -16.78
N PRO A 43 -1.13 -10.99 -17.35
CA PRO A 43 -1.53 -10.70 -18.72
C PRO A 43 -1.55 -9.20 -19.06
N TYR A 44 -1.83 -8.31 -18.10
CA TYR A 44 -1.80 -6.86 -18.30
C TYR A 44 -0.39 -6.31 -18.60
N LEU A 45 0.67 -7.10 -18.40
CA LEU A 45 2.05 -6.76 -18.78
C LEU A 45 2.47 -7.37 -20.16
N ALA A 46 1.53 -7.95 -20.91
CA ALA A 46 1.81 -8.49 -22.22
C ALA A 46 2.44 -7.42 -23.14
N PRO A 47 3.42 -7.78 -24.00
CA PRO A 47 4.10 -6.82 -24.90
C PRO A 47 3.14 -5.97 -25.75
N ALA A 48 2.04 -6.57 -26.22
CA ALA A 48 1.02 -5.87 -27.02
C ALA A 48 0.32 -4.73 -26.26
N LEU A 49 0.33 -4.75 -24.93
CA LEU A 49 -0.32 -3.76 -24.08
C LEU A 49 0.64 -2.66 -23.57
N GLN A 50 1.94 -2.76 -23.86
CA GLN A 50 2.95 -1.83 -23.37
C GLN A 50 2.68 -0.37 -23.78
N LYS A 51 2.11 -0.13 -24.97
CA LYS A 51 1.70 1.21 -25.42
C LYS A 51 0.65 1.89 -24.52
N PHE A 52 -0.10 1.12 -23.76
CA PHE A 52 -1.09 1.64 -22.81
C PHE A 52 -0.52 1.83 -21.40
N ARG A 53 0.73 1.47 -21.17
CA ARG A 53 1.37 1.50 -19.86
C ARG A 53 1.85 2.89 -19.49
N PRO A 54 1.25 3.57 -18.50
CA PRO A 54 1.72 4.86 -18.04
C PRO A 54 3.13 4.74 -17.43
N GLN A 55 3.91 5.82 -17.55
CA GLN A 55 5.22 5.94 -16.92
C GLN A 55 5.19 7.10 -15.93
N ILE A 56 5.18 6.81 -14.65
CA ILE A 56 5.23 7.85 -13.62
C ILE A 56 6.61 8.51 -13.67
N VAL A 57 6.62 9.86 -13.66
CA VAL A 57 7.83 10.67 -13.57
C VAL A 57 8.08 10.97 -12.09
N GLU A 58 8.79 10.08 -11.42
CA GLU A 58 9.01 10.10 -9.98
C GLU A 58 9.54 11.46 -9.46
N LYS A 59 10.56 12.01 -10.14
CA LYS A 59 11.19 13.28 -9.75
C LYS A 59 10.25 14.50 -9.75
N LEU A 60 9.14 14.43 -10.47
CA LEU A 60 8.16 15.51 -10.57
C LEU A 60 6.90 15.22 -9.76
N SER A 61 6.72 13.98 -9.32
CA SER A 61 5.56 13.56 -8.55
C SER A 61 5.79 13.79 -7.06
N GLN A 62 4.71 14.10 -6.35
CA GLN A 62 4.76 14.20 -4.90
C GLN A 62 4.87 12.80 -4.30
N THR A 63 5.73 12.64 -3.31
CA THR A 63 6.00 11.37 -2.62
C THR A 63 5.54 11.35 -1.17
N GLU A 64 5.11 12.49 -0.65
CA GLU A 64 4.52 12.64 0.68
C GLU A 64 3.06 13.01 0.56
N LEU A 65 2.21 12.32 1.31
CA LEU A 65 0.78 12.52 1.34
C LEU A 65 0.35 13.14 2.66
N VAL A 66 -0.69 13.95 2.58
CA VAL A 66 -1.39 14.52 3.74
C VAL A 66 -2.86 14.10 3.62
N TYR A 67 -3.42 13.52 4.66
CA TYR A 67 -4.79 13.01 4.67
C TYR A 67 -5.80 14.04 4.15
N GLY A 68 -6.64 13.61 3.23
CA GLY A 68 -7.72 14.40 2.64
C GLY A 68 -7.26 15.54 1.73
N LYS A 69 -5.95 15.72 1.49
CA LYS A 69 -5.43 16.74 0.58
C LYS A 69 -5.21 16.17 -0.82
N ASN A 70 -5.19 17.07 -1.79
CA ASN A 70 -4.80 16.72 -3.15
C ASN A 70 -3.28 16.59 -3.24
N PHE A 71 -2.83 15.66 -4.06
CA PHE A 71 -1.42 15.52 -4.44
C PHE A 71 -1.31 15.27 -5.95
N ASN A 72 -0.16 15.61 -6.52
CA ASN A 72 0.06 15.54 -7.96
C ASN A 72 1.00 14.40 -8.34
N ILE A 73 0.60 13.66 -9.37
CA ILE A 73 1.38 12.62 -10.01
C ILE A 73 1.65 13.04 -11.44
N HIS A 74 2.92 13.17 -11.81
CA HIS A 74 3.33 13.40 -13.19
C HIS A 74 3.57 12.06 -13.89
N PHE A 75 3.08 11.94 -15.10
CA PHE A 75 3.20 10.72 -15.88
C PHE A 75 3.35 11.00 -17.36
N LYS A 76 3.83 10.01 -18.11
CA LYS A 76 3.87 9.99 -19.57
C LYS A 76 3.08 8.81 -20.07
N LEU A 77 2.46 8.97 -21.23
CA LEU A 77 1.73 7.91 -21.92
C LEU A 77 1.92 8.09 -23.41
N ASP A 78 2.35 7.01 -24.09
CA ASP A 78 2.73 7.05 -25.50
C ASP A 78 1.52 7.09 -26.46
N ASP A 79 0.33 6.65 -26.02
CA ASP A 79 -0.89 6.65 -26.81
C ASP A 79 -1.74 7.89 -26.52
N ALA A 80 -2.58 8.29 -27.50
CA ALA A 80 -3.60 9.31 -27.29
C ALA A 80 -4.53 8.83 -26.15
N ALA A 81 -4.25 9.33 -24.95
CA ALA A 81 -4.78 8.79 -23.73
C ALA A 81 -6.28 9.05 -23.66
N ASP A 82 -7.06 7.98 -23.56
CA ASP A 82 -8.41 8.08 -23.04
C ASP A 82 -8.31 8.40 -21.54
N MET A 83 -8.36 9.70 -21.23
CA MET A 83 -8.23 10.20 -19.86
C MET A 83 -9.33 9.67 -18.94
N SER A 84 -10.50 9.31 -19.50
CA SER A 84 -11.61 8.74 -18.73
C SER A 84 -11.31 7.34 -18.19
N SER A 85 -10.38 6.63 -18.80
CA SER A 85 -9.96 5.28 -18.36
C SER A 85 -8.85 5.29 -17.31
N ILE A 86 -8.31 6.47 -16.95
CA ILE A 86 -7.25 6.59 -15.97
C ILE A 86 -7.80 6.40 -14.55
N LYS A 87 -7.09 5.58 -13.78
CA LYS A 87 -7.31 5.37 -12.34
C LYS A 87 -5.98 5.47 -11.62
N VAL A 88 -6.05 5.87 -10.37
CA VAL A 88 -4.91 5.80 -9.45
C VAL A 88 -5.25 4.81 -8.35
N THR A 89 -4.41 3.79 -8.19
CA THR A 89 -4.55 2.80 -7.13
C THR A 89 -3.45 2.96 -6.11
N MET A 90 -3.78 2.81 -4.85
CA MET A 90 -2.89 2.87 -3.70
C MET A 90 -2.95 1.54 -2.96
N TYR A 91 -1.80 0.94 -2.73
CA TYR A 91 -1.69 -0.40 -2.17
C TYR A 91 -0.54 -0.44 -1.15
N PRO A 92 -0.76 -0.89 0.10
CA PRO A 92 0.32 -1.07 1.06
C PRO A 92 1.26 -2.18 0.59
N PRO A 93 2.57 -2.08 0.82
CA PRO A 93 3.47 -3.18 0.55
C PRO A 93 2.97 -4.47 1.21
N PRO A 94 3.04 -5.60 0.52
CA PRO A 94 2.55 -6.86 1.06
C PRO A 94 3.36 -7.26 2.29
N PHE A 95 2.67 -7.74 3.28
CA PHE A 95 3.24 -8.25 4.51
C PHE A 95 2.68 -9.65 4.77
N THR A 96 3.54 -10.64 4.89
CA THR A 96 3.11 -12.03 5.07
C THR A 96 3.71 -12.60 6.35
N THR A 97 2.86 -13.16 7.19
CA THR A 97 3.26 -13.93 8.36
C THR A 97 2.38 -15.18 8.49
N HIS A 98 2.96 -16.31 8.91
CA HIS A 98 2.23 -17.57 9.09
C HIS A 98 1.44 -18.03 7.84
N GLY A 99 1.88 -17.66 6.64
CA GLY A 99 1.17 -17.96 5.39
C GLY A 99 -0.03 -17.05 5.09
N TYR A 100 -0.31 -16.06 5.93
CA TYR A 100 -1.33 -15.06 5.70
C TYR A 100 -0.73 -13.78 5.13
N SER A 101 -1.33 -13.26 4.07
CA SER A 101 -1.00 -11.95 3.53
C SER A 101 -1.83 -10.90 4.24
N GLU A 102 -1.18 -9.96 4.90
CA GLU A 102 -1.80 -8.90 5.65
C GLU A 102 -1.73 -7.57 4.91
N GLY A 103 -2.53 -6.58 5.34
CA GLY A 103 -2.52 -5.25 4.73
C GLY A 103 -3.01 -5.24 3.28
N GLN A 104 -3.88 -6.15 2.86
CA GLN A 104 -4.29 -6.34 1.47
C GLN A 104 -5.23 -5.27 0.90
N ARG A 105 -5.52 -4.21 1.65
CA ARG A 105 -6.46 -3.19 1.18
C ARG A 105 -5.87 -2.41 0.01
N MET A 106 -6.51 -2.50 -1.14
CA MET A 106 -6.25 -1.64 -2.29
C MET A 106 -7.30 -0.53 -2.34
N LEU A 107 -6.86 0.72 -2.43
CA LEU A 107 -7.73 1.88 -2.61
C LEU A 107 -7.66 2.34 -4.06
N ILE A 108 -8.80 2.73 -4.60
CA ILE A 108 -8.90 3.52 -5.85
C ILE A 108 -9.14 4.95 -5.41
N LEU A 109 -8.17 5.82 -5.67
CA LEU A 109 -8.22 7.21 -5.20
C LEU A 109 -9.17 8.04 -6.07
N GLY A 110 -9.87 8.98 -5.44
CA GLY A 110 -10.61 10.01 -6.14
C GLY A 110 -9.66 10.91 -6.93
N LEU A 111 -10.06 11.31 -8.14
CA LEU A 111 -9.29 12.21 -8.99
C LEU A 111 -10.04 13.54 -9.08
N THR A 112 -9.36 14.66 -8.83
CA THR A 112 -9.91 16.01 -8.99
C THR A 112 -9.65 16.57 -10.36
N SER A 113 -8.54 16.17 -10.99
CA SER A 113 -8.24 16.51 -12.38
C SER A 113 -7.33 15.47 -13.03
N VAL A 114 -7.48 15.30 -14.33
CA VAL A 114 -6.61 14.49 -15.18
C VAL A 114 -6.24 15.32 -16.38
N ALA A 115 -4.99 15.72 -16.48
CA ALA A 115 -4.41 16.41 -17.62
C ALA A 115 -3.46 15.47 -18.38
N LYS A 116 -2.95 15.91 -19.52
CA LYS A 116 -2.11 15.08 -20.40
C LYS A 116 -0.90 14.45 -19.70
N GLU A 117 -0.29 15.17 -18.76
CA GLU A 117 0.93 14.74 -18.08
C GLU A 117 0.84 14.80 -16.54
N THR A 118 -0.32 15.17 -16.01
CA THR A 118 -0.50 15.36 -14.56
C THR A 118 -1.86 14.90 -14.11
N ILE A 119 -1.88 14.15 -13.02
CA ILE A 119 -3.09 13.73 -12.32
C ILE A 119 -3.07 14.41 -10.95
N SER A 120 -4.17 15.04 -10.55
CA SER A 120 -4.41 15.45 -9.18
C SER A 120 -5.34 14.44 -8.52
N ALA A 121 -4.82 13.71 -7.55
CA ALA A 121 -5.53 12.69 -6.80
C ALA A 121 -5.77 13.16 -5.36
N VAL A 122 -6.80 12.62 -4.72
CA VAL A 122 -7.12 12.90 -3.31
C VAL A 122 -6.52 11.81 -2.44
N ALA A 123 -5.69 12.20 -1.48
CA ALA A 123 -5.17 11.27 -0.47
C ALA A 123 -6.32 10.69 0.38
N PRO A 124 -6.16 9.49 0.97
CA PRO A 124 -7.13 8.93 1.89
C PRO A 124 -7.52 9.93 2.97
N SER A 125 -8.76 9.89 3.44
CA SER A 125 -9.28 10.89 4.37
C SER A 125 -8.74 10.72 5.81
N SER A 126 -8.21 9.56 6.15
CA SER A 126 -7.68 9.29 7.49
C SER A 126 -6.90 7.98 7.58
N GLY A 127 -6.13 7.81 8.66
CA GLY A 127 -5.43 6.58 9.01
C GLY A 127 -6.33 5.36 9.24
N LYS A 128 -7.65 5.54 9.40
CA LYS A 128 -8.62 4.43 9.45
C LYS A 128 -8.77 3.75 8.08
N LEU A 129 -8.59 4.49 7.00
CA LEU A 129 -8.63 3.97 5.63
C LEU A 129 -7.25 3.49 5.17
N ALA A 130 -6.23 4.27 5.44
CA ALA A 130 -4.85 3.99 5.11
C ALA A 130 -3.98 4.37 6.32
N PRO A 131 -3.58 3.42 7.18
CA PRO A 131 -2.67 3.69 8.28
C PRO A 131 -1.38 4.37 7.83
N PRO A 132 -0.75 5.23 8.66
CA PRO A 132 0.52 5.86 8.31
C PRO A 132 1.57 4.84 7.89
N GLY A 133 2.30 5.12 6.82
CA GLY A 133 3.31 4.20 6.31
C GLY A 133 3.64 4.40 4.84
N TYR A 134 4.28 3.40 4.26
CA TYR A 134 4.63 3.39 2.85
C TYR A 134 3.57 2.70 2.01
N TYR A 135 3.34 3.25 0.82
CA TYR A 135 2.38 2.72 -0.14
C TYR A 135 2.97 2.69 -1.55
N LEU A 136 2.52 1.74 -2.34
CA LEU A 136 2.74 1.70 -3.78
C LEU A 136 1.56 2.36 -4.48
N ILE A 137 1.84 3.38 -5.28
CA ILE A 137 0.86 4.03 -6.15
C ILE A 137 1.09 3.56 -7.59
N PHE A 138 0.01 3.19 -8.26
CA PHE A 138 0.03 2.88 -9.67
C PHE A 138 -0.95 3.78 -10.41
N VAL A 139 -0.50 4.38 -11.51
CA VAL A 139 -1.39 4.95 -12.51
C VAL A 139 -1.80 3.83 -13.44
N VAL A 140 -3.09 3.61 -13.59
CA VAL A 140 -3.66 2.53 -14.41
C VAL A 140 -4.41 3.14 -15.59
N HIS A 141 -4.06 2.76 -16.80
CA HIS A 141 -4.75 3.15 -18.03
C HIS A 141 -5.22 1.92 -18.79
N ARG A 142 -6.51 1.82 -19.09
CA ARG A 142 -7.12 0.66 -19.75
C ARG A 142 -6.76 -0.69 -19.09
N GLY A 143 -6.67 -0.72 -17.78
CA GLY A 143 -6.30 -1.90 -17.00
C GLY A 143 -4.79 -2.22 -16.96
N VAL A 144 -3.95 -1.41 -17.60
CA VAL A 144 -2.48 -1.58 -17.60
C VAL A 144 -1.86 -0.66 -16.55
N PRO A 145 -1.23 -1.20 -15.48
CA PRO A 145 -0.60 -0.40 -14.46
C PRO A 145 0.78 0.10 -14.86
N SER A 146 1.14 1.29 -14.39
CA SER A 146 2.51 1.81 -14.43
C SER A 146 3.49 0.93 -13.63
N LYS A 147 4.76 1.32 -13.57
CA LYS A 147 5.58 0.98 -12.40
C LYS A 147 5.03 1.71 -11.19
N GLY A 148 5.09 1.08 -10.02
CA GLY A 148 4.64 1.65 -8.77
C GLY A 148 5.61 2.73 -8.28
N LEU A 149 5.06 3.87 -7.86
CA LEU A 149 5.77 4.90 -7.12
C LEU A 149 5.59 4.61 -5.63
N VAL A 150 6.67 4.67 -4.86
CA VAL A 150 6.61 4.57 -3.40
C VAL A 150 6.25 5.93 -2.84
N LEU A 151 5.16 5.98 -2.09
CA LEU A 151 4.74 7.16 -1.34
C LEU A 151 4.80 6.88 0.15
N ARG A 152 4.99 7.94 0.92
CA ARG A 152 4.88 7.93 2.37
C ARG A 152 3.64 8.71 2.78
N ASP A 153 2.77 8.10 3.56
CA ASP A 153 1.68 8.78 4.24
C ASP A 153 2.17 9.23 5.61
N ASN A 154 2.17 10.55 5.84
CA ASN A 154 2.72 11.17 7.04
C ASN A 154 1.61 11.54 8.01
N GLU A 155 1.69 11.02 9.23
CA GLU A 155 0.89 11.44 10.38
C GLU A 155 1.35 12.78 10.99
N LEU A 156 2.48 13.33 10.53
CA LEU A 156 3.17 14.47 11.17
C LEU A 156 2.34 15.74 11.26
N GLU A 157 1.43 16.03 10.33
CA GLU A 157 0.55 17.21 10.45
C GLU A 157 -0.49 17.08 11.58
N LEU A 158 -0.90 15.88 11.97
CA LEU A 158 -1.82 15.71 13.12
C LEU A 158 -1.13 16.03 14.44
N LEU A 159 0.16 15.77 14.56
CA LEU A 159 0.95 16.11 15.73
C LEU A 159 1.24 17.61 15.79
N GLU A 160 1.55 18.28 14.68
CA GLU A 160 1.72 19.72 14.62
C GLU A 160 0.41 20.49 14.88
N MET A 161 -0.73 19.97 14.37
CA MET A 161 -2.03 20.56 14.71
C MET A 161 -2.43 20.32 16.17
N ALA A 162 -2.03 19.20 16.77
CA ALA A 162 -2.24 18.93 18.20
C ALA A 162 -1.33 19.81 19.09
N GLU A 163 -0.13 20.13 18.62
CA GLU A 163 0.79 21.06 19.33
C GLU A 163 0.37 22.52 19.20
N THR A 164 -0.23 22.94 18.07
CA THR A 164 -0.77 24.29 17.88
C THR A 164 -2.09 24.51 18.62
N HIS A 165 -2.86 23.46 18.90
CA HIS A 165 -3.98 23.49 19.81
C HIS A 165 -3.55 23.00 21.20
N ARG A 166 -2.66 23.75 21.84
CA ARG A 166 -2.23 23.49 23.22
C ARG A 166 -3.44 23.31 24.14
N ILE A 167 -3.83 22.07 24.35
CA ILE A 167 -4.59 21.72 25.56
C ILE A 167 -3.59 21.82 26.69
N SER A 168 -3.83 22.80 27.57
CA SER A 168 -3.01 23.06 28.75
C SER A 168 -2.73 21.75 29.51
N PRO A 169 -1.49 21.52 30.01
CA PRO A 169 -1.11 20.28 30.69
C PRO A 169 -1.99 19.91 31.91
N ASN A 170 -2.84 20.81 32.37
CA ASN A 170 -3.72 20.62 33.52
C ASN A 170 -5.04 19.88 33.23
N GLN A 171 -5.37 19.54 31.97
CA GLN A 171 -6.58 18.78 31.66
C GLN A 171 -6.33 17.29 31.39
N ALA A 172 -5.09 16.88 31.16
CA ALA A 172 -4.75 15.47 30.90
C ALA A 172 -4.70 14.59 32.15
N SER A 173 -4.74 15.20 33.37
CA SER A 173 -4.61 14.43 34.63
C SER A 173 -5.93 13.97 35.26
N ARG A 174 -7.08 14.12 34.60
CA ARG A 174 -8.41 13.75 35.18
C ARG A 174 -9.18 12.63 34.46
N GLN A 175 -8.66 11.96 33.46
CA GLN A 175 -9.23 10.71 32.99
C GLN A 175 -8.49 9.52 33.63
N LYS A 176 -8.82 9.25 34.89
CA LYS A 176 -8.60 7.91 35.49
C LYS A 176 -9.48 6.93 34.71
N PHE A 177 -8.88 6.02 34.01
CA PHE A 177 -9.55 4.82 33.52
C PHE A 177 -10.08 4.06 34.74
N ASN A 178 -11.38 4.04 34.95
CA ASN A 178 -12.02 3.07 35.85
C ASN A 178 -11.99 1.72 35.09
N ASP A 179 -11.09 0.86 35.50
CA ASP A 179 -11.05 -0.54 35.09
C ASP A 179 -12.08 -1.32 35.95
N PRO A 180 -13.10 -1.95 35.33
CA PRO A 180 -14.12 -2.69 36.09
C PRO A 180 -13.74 -4.14 36.45
N CYS A 181 -12.47 -4.54 36.30
CA CYS A 181 -11.99 -5.88 36.66
C CYS A 181 -10.93 -5.84 37.74
N GLY A 182 -11.33 -5.38 38.96
CA GLY A 182 -10.57 -5.62 40.17
C GLY A 182 -10.78 -7.06 40.63
N GLN A 183 -9.81 -7.93 40.51
CA GLN A 183 -9.70 -9.15 41.29
C GLN A 183 -8.47 -9.05 42.18
N ASP A 184 -8.73 -8.85 43.47
CA ASP A 184 -7.76 -8.98 44.55
C ASP A 184 -7.17 -10.40 44.55
N VAL A 185 -5.88 -10.52 44.35
CA VAL A 185 -5.15 -11.74 44.70
C VAL A 185 -4.46 -11.48 46.03
N ILE A 186 -5.05 -12.01 47.10
CA ILE A 186 -4.48 -12.04 48.42
C ILE A 186 -3.38 -13.10 48.45
N ASN A 187 -2.18 -12.70 48.86
CA ASN A 187 -1.08 -13.57 49.23
C ASN A 187 -1.41 -14.41 50.45
N SER A 188 -1.12 -15.67 50.38
CA SER A 188 -0.70 -16.51 51.51
C SER A 188 0.35 -17.51 51.05
#